data_70d0ec3c83cfadf85711b1135b945b14
#
_entry.id   70d0ec3c83cfadf85711b1135b945b14
#
_cell.length_a   1.000
_cell.length_b   1.000
_cell.length_c   1.000
_cell.angle_alpha   90.00
_cell.angle_beta   90.00
_cell.angle_gamma   90.00
#
_symmetry.space_group_name_H-M   'P 1'
#
loop_
_entity.id
_entity.type
_entity.pdbx_description
1 polymer ?
#
loop_
_entity_poly.entity_id
_entity_poly.type
_entity_poly.pdbx_seq_one_letter_code
_entity_poly.pdbx_strand_id
1 'polypeptide(L)'
;YTGTGKTALFFGCNFPSFYPETTRYLGKLLAEKADAFSVFDCCGKPIAELGLEEKETVILERLNKKLLEAGVREVVMVCPNCYAFLKDKLSVPVISIYEKLQELGLGNRIMEEQNIFLPCPEREKRELLKQIRSFLTAEPKILSSANCCGLGGCAALKEPELAGQMAKSAGSIQNTSVYCASCAGNLTRAGGKNIKHLLVQILGREEVPDVRHSLWNRVRAGR
;
A
#
# COMPACT_ATOMS: atom_id res chain seq x y z
N TYR A 1 -0.26 -20.75 2.61
CA TYR A 1 0.79 -20.18 1.77
C TYR A 1 1.87 -21.21 1.48
N THR A 2 2.51 -21.11 0.34
CA THR A 2 3.53 -22.09 -0.12
C THR A 2 4.98 -21.63 0.09
N GLY A 3 5.18 -20.46 0.69
CA GLY A 3 6.51 -19.93 0.99
C GLY A 3 7.18 -20.70 2.14
N THR A 4 8.50 -20.84 2.08
CA THR A 4 9.31 -21.50 3.10
C THR A 4 9.95 -20.53 4.09
N GLY A 5 9.91 -19.23 3.81
CA GLY A 5 10.46 -18.17 4.66
C GLY A 5 9.61 -17.91 5.91
N LYS A 6 10.21 -17.23 6.88
CA LYS A 6 9.55 -16.86 8.14
C LYS A 6 8.91 -15.46 8.11
N THR A 7 9.17 -14.69 7.07
CA THR A 7 8.62 -13.35 6.86
C THR A 7 7.62 -13.38 5.70
N ALA A 8 6.39 -12.93 5.93
CA ALA A 8 5.39 -12.79 4.89
C ALA A 8 5.36 -11.34 4.37
N LEU A 9 5.71 -11.13 3.10
CA LEU A 9 5.60 -9.83 2.44
C LEU A 9 4.19 -9.65 1.86
N PHE A 10 3.35 -8.91 2.56
CA PHE A 10 1.95 -8.70 2.23
C PHE A 10 1.77 -7.43 1.39
N PHE A 11 1.59 -7.62 0.09
CA PHE A 11 1.43 -6.50 -0.86
C PHE A 11 0.06 -5.82 -0.80
N GLY A 12 -0.96 -6.53 -0.34
CA GLY A 12 -2.35 -6.14 -0.54
C GLY A 12 -2.78 -6.30 -2.00
N CYS A 13 -3.94 -5.74 -2.35
CA CYS A 13 -4.51 -5.95 -3.68
C CYS A 13 -4.13 -4.90 -4.72
N ASN A 14 -3.87 -3.65 -4.31
CA ASN A 14 -3.68 -2.55 -5.26
C ASN A 14 -2.22 -2.26 -5.61
N PHE A 15 -1.25 -2.60 -4.76
CA PHE A 15 0.15 -2.40 -5.10
C PHE A 15 0.56 -3.24 -6.33
N PRO A 16 0.29 -4.56 -6.38
CA PRO A 16 0.55 -5.36 -7.57
C PRO A 16 -0.25 -4.92 -8.80
N SER A 17 -1.44 -4.35 -8.59
CA SER A 17 -2.29 -3.86 -9.68
C SER A 17 -1.67 -2.69 -10.42
N PHE A 18 -1.09 -1.73 -9.69
CA PHE A 18 -0.58 -0.49 -10.27
C PHE A 18 0.94 -0.48 -10.47
N TYR A 19 1.68 -1.31 -9.74
CA TYR A 19 3.14 -1.37 -9.76
C TYR A 19 3.66 -2.81 -9.88
N PRO A 20 3.35 -3.52 -10.99
CA PRO A 20 3.70 -4.93 -11.14
C PRO A 20 5.22 -5.18 -11.20
N GLU A 21 5.99 -4.26 -11.80
CA GLU A 21 7.45 -4.38 -11.88
C GLU A 21 8.09 -4.20 -10.50
N THR A 22 7.68 -3.16 -9.77
CA THR A 22 8.19 -2.91 -8.41
C THR A 22 7.76 -4.03 -7.46
N THR A 23 6.57 -4.60 -7.65
CA THR A 23 6.11 -5.76 -6.87
C THR A 23 7.06 -6.95 -7.05
N ARG A 24 7.40 -7.31 -8.30
CA ARG A 24 8.34 -8.39 -8.60
C ARG A 24 9.75 -8.11 -8.05
N TYR A 25 10.22 -6.88 -8.23
CA TYR A 25 11.51 -6.47 -7.72
C TYR A 25 11.59 -6.57 -6.19
N LEU A 26 10.61 -6.00 -5.48
CA LEU A 26 10.55 -6.01 -4.01
C LEU A 26 10.42 -7.44 -3.46
N GLY A 27 9.61 -8.28 -4.12
CA GLY A 27 9.47 -9.69 -3.75
C GLY A 27 10.80 -10.44 -3.81
N LYS A 28 11.57 -10.26 -4.89
CA LYS A 28 12.92 -10.85 -5.03
C LYS A 28 13.91 -10.28 -4.00
N LEU A 29 13.94 -8.96 -3.85
CA LEU A 29 14.83 -8.28 -2.90
C LEU A 29 14.63 -8.80 -1.47
N LEU A 30 13.39 -8.89 -1.00
CA LEU A 30 13.13 -9.34 0.37
C LEU A 30 13.21 -10.87 0.52
N ALA A 31 13.02 -11.65 -0.54
CA ALA A 31 13.33 -13.08 -0.51
C ALA A 31 14.83 -13.31 -0.25
N GLU A 32 15.70 -12.53 -0.90
CA GLU A 32 17.16 -12.63 -0.73
C GLU A 32 17.66 -12.04 0.60
N LYS A 33 17.09 -10.92 1.06
CA LYS A 33 17.61 -10.15 2.19
C LYS A 33 16.95 -10.45 3.55
N ALA A 34 15.74 -11.01 3.54
CA ALA A 34 14.93 -11.21 4.74
C ALA A 34 14.22 -12.56 4.78
N ASP A 35 14.58 -13.51 3.93
CA ASP A 35 13.91 -14.82 3.82
C ASP A 35 12.37 -14.66 3.73
N ALA A 36 11.94 -13.66 2.95
CA ALA A 36 10.53 -13.32 2.83
C ALA A 36 9.89 -14.00 1.61
N PHE A 37 8.63 -14.39 1.74
CA PHE A 37 7.81 -14.81 0.61
C PHE A 37 6.65 -13.86 0.38
N SER A 38 6.24 -13.72 -0.89
CA SER A 38 5.19 -12.80 -1.30
C SER A 38 3.80 -13.35 -1.00
N VAL A 39 2.93 -12.49 -0.43
CA VAL A 39 1.53 -12.79 -0.15
C VAL A 39 0.63 -11.81 -0.91
N PHE A 40 -0.27 -12.36 -1.74
CA PHE A 40 -1.22 -11.63 -2.58
C PHE A 40 -2.66 -11.86 -2.12
N ASP A 41 -2.93 -11.70 -0.84
CA ASP A 41 -4.27 -11.89 -0.27
C ASP A 41 -4.94 -10.53 0.02
N CYS A 42 -6.25 -10.55 0.30
CA CYS A 42 -7.00 -9.37 0.68
C CYS A 42 -7.03 -9.21 2.20
N CYS A 43 -6.77 -8.00 2.68
CA CYS A 43 -6.82 -7.70 4.12
C CYS A 43 -8.23 -7.73 4.73
N GLY A 44 -9.29 -7.71 3.93
CA GLY A 44 -10.67 -7.68 4.42
C GLY A 44 -11.22 -6.29 4.76
N LYS A 45 -10.40 -5.24 4.79
CA LYS A 45 -10.83 -3.88 5.14
C LYS A 45 -12.09 -3.40 4.38
N PRO A 46 -12.25 -3.60 3.05
CA PRO A 46 -13.47 -3.19 2.36
C PRO A 46 -14.76 -3.90 2.86
N ILE A 47 -14.63 -5.11 3.37
CA ILE A 47 -15.75 -5.87 3.95
C ILE A 47 -16.12 -5.31 5.33
N ALA A 48 -15.12 -5.00 6.14
CA ALA A 48 -15.29 -4.33 7.43
C ALA A 48 -15.95 -2.95 7.27
N GLU A 49 -15.54 -2.16 6.30
CA GLU A 49 -16.11 -0.83 6.00
C GLU A 49 -17.59 -0.90 5.52
N LEU A 50 -18.07 -2.07 5.11
CA LEU A 50 -19.47 -2.33 4.80
C LEU A 50 -20.31 -2.72 6.03
N GLY A 51 -19.70 -2.84 7.22
CA GLY A 51 -20.35 -3.32 8.44
C GLY A 51 -20.67 -4.83 8.42
N LEU A 52 -19.97 -5.62 7.60
CA LEU A 52 -20.17 -7.07 7.48
C LEU A 52 -19.25 -7.81 8.46
N GLU A 53 -19.48 -7.66 9.76
CA GLU A 53 -18.62 -8.15 10.85
C GLU A 53 -18.35 -9.66 10.80
N GLU A 54 -19.39 -10.48 10.55
CA GLU A 54 -19.21 -11.94 10.43
C GLU A 54 -18.24 -12.31 9.29
N LYS A 55 -18.36 -11.63 8.14
CA LYS A 55 -17.45 -11.86 7.00
C LYS A 55 -16.06 -11.34 7.26
N GLU A 56 -15.92 -10.23 7.97
CA GLU A 56 -14.63 -9.72 8.44
C GLU A 56 -13.95 -10.76 9.31
N THR A 57 -14.64 -11.29 10.32
CA THR A 57 -14.14 -12.32 11.25
C THR A 57 -13.62 -13.54 10.48
N VAL A 58 -14.41 -14.08 9.56
CA VAL A 58 -14.01 -15.23 8.72
C VAL A 58 -12.72 -14.93 7.91
N ILE A 59 -12.59 -13.71 7.37
CA ILE A 59 -11.39 -13.32 6.62
C ILE A 59 -10.17 -13.26 7.55
N LEU A 60 -10.30 -12.66 8.73
CA LEU A 60 -9.22 -12.54 9.70
C LEU A 60 -8.75 -13.89 10.24
N GLU A 61 -9.69 -14.77 10.59
CA GLU A 61 -9.40 -16.14 11.03
C GLU A 61 -8.65 -16.92 9.94
N ARG A 62 -9.12 -16.82 8.69
CA ARG A 62 -8.46 -17.47 7.55
C ARG A 62 -7.03 -16.93 7.33
N LEU A 63 -6.82 -15.63 7.45
CA LEU A 63 -5.49 -15.02 7.32
C LEU A 63 -4.57 -15.51 8.43
N ASN A 64 -5.03 -15.44 9.68
CA ASN A 64 -4.25 -15.89 10.84
C ASN A 64 -3.89 -17.38 10.70
N LYS A 65 -4.86 -18.24 10.36
CA LYS A 65 -4.64 -19.67 10.13
C LYS A 65 -3.55 -19.92 9.07
N LYS A 66 -3.67 -19.28 7.90
CA LYS A 66 -2.68 -19.41 6.82
C LYS A 66 -1.28 -18.97 7.22
N LEU A 67 -1.15 -17.88 8.00
CA LEU A 67 0.13 -17.37 8.46
C LEU A 67 0.76 -18.33 9.47
N LEU A 68 -0.01 -18.82 10.42
CA LEU A 68 0.47 -19.77 11.45
C LEU A 68 0.85 -21.12 10.84
N GLU A 69 0.05 -21.67 9.95
CA GLU A 69 0.33 -22.93 9.24
C GLU A 69 1.60 -22.83 8.36
N ALA A 70 1.88 -21.65 7.79
CA ALA A 70 3.10 -21.39 7.05
C ALA A 70 4.32 -21.08 7.95
N GLY A 71 4.17 -21.12 9.28
CA GLY A 71 5.25 -20.83 10.22
C GLY A 71 5.76 -19.38 10.20
N VAL A 72 4.91 -18.45 9.75
CA VAL A 72 5.25 -17.03 9.68
C VAL A 72 5.49 -16.46 11.08
N ARG A 73 6.56 -15.70 11.24
CA ARG A 73 6.92 -15.00 12.48
C ARG A 73 6.72 -13.49 12.39
N GLU A 74 6.65 -12.96 11.19
CA GLU A 74 6.51 -11.53 10.95
C GLU A 74 5.77 -11.28 9.62
N VAL A 75 4.91 -10.27 9.58
CA VAL A 75 4.25 -9.80 8.36
C VAL A 75 4.71 -8.39 8.03
N VAL A 76 5.30 -8.21 6.86
CA VAL A 76 5.71 -6.91 6.32
C VAL A 76 4.63 -6.37 5.39
N MET A 77 4.00 -5.25 5.76
CA MET A 77 2.90 -4.66 5.02
C MET A 77 3.38 -3.56 4.06
N VAL A 78 3.03 -3.71 2.78
CA VAL A 78 3.33 -2.70 1.75
C VAL A 78 2.24 -1.62 1.67
N CYS A 79 0.98 -2.01 1.84
CA CYS A 79 -0.16 -1.09 1.74
C CYS A 79 -0.48 -0.43 3.10
N PRO A 80 -0.57 0.92 3.19
CA PRO A 80 -0.90 1.62 4.44
C PRO A 80 -2.29 1.28 4.98
N ASN A 81 -3.26 0.99 4.11
CA ASN A 81 -4.58 0.57 4.54
C ASN A 81 -4.57 -0.84 5.14
N CYS A 82 -3.79 -1.77 4.57
CA CYS A 82 -3.63 -3.10 5.13
C CYS A 82 -2.88 -3.04 6.46
N TYR A 83 -1.82 -2.24 6.55
CA TYR A 83 -1.06 -2.01 7.79
C TYR A 83 -1.97 -1.52 8.93
N ALA A 84 -2.65 -0.38 8.72
CA ALA A 84 -3.51 0.20 9.74
C ALA A 84 -4.68 -0.71 10.15
N PHE A 85 -5.19 -1.53 9.23
CA PHE A 85 -6.31 -2.42 9.50
C PHE A 85 -5.90 -3.73 10.20
N LEU A 86 -4.73 -4.28 9.86
CA LEU A 86 -4.33 -5.61 10.31
C LEU A 86 -3.33 -5.61 11.47
N LYS A 87 -2.63 -4.50 11.76
CA LYS A 87 -1.53 -4.46 12.74
C LYS A 87 -1.89 -4.97 14.12
N ASP A 88 -3.14 -4.72 14.56
CA ASP A 88 -3.64 -5.12 15.88
C ASP A 88 -4.62 -6.32 15.80
N LYS A 89 -4.78 -6.94 14.61
CA LYS A 89 -5.76 -8.02 14.37
C LYS A 89 -5.10 -9.35 13.99
N LEU A 90 -3.83 -9.34 13.61
CA LEU A 90 -3.10 -10.56 13.31
C LEU A 90 -2.40 -11.11 14.56
N SER A 91 -2.30 -12.44 14.63
CA SER A 91 -1.65 -13.16 15.73
C SER A 91 -0.13 -13.13 15.66
N VAL A 92 0.44 -12.63 14.56
CA VAL A 92 1.87 -12.46 14.33
C VAL A 92 2.22 -10.97 14.25
N PRO A 93 3.41 -10.56 14.65
CA PRO A 93 3.86 -9.18 14.55
C PRO A 93 3.72 -8.63 13.14
N VAL A 94 3.23 -7.39 13.03
CA VAL A 94 3.05 -6.67 11.77
C VAL A 94 3.91 -5.42 11.78
N ILE A 95 4.79 -5.31 10.81
CA ILE A 95 5.60 -4.12 10.57
C ILE A 95 5.34 -3.54 9.19
N SER A 96 5.76 -2.31 8.97
CA SER A 96 5.66 -1.70 7.66
C SER A 96 6.84 -2.07 6.76
N ILE A 97 6.65 -1.94 5.44
CA ILE A 97 7.77 -2.07 4.49
C ILE A 97 8.87 -1.03 4.75
N TYR A 98 8.51 0.16 5.22
CA TYR A 98 9.48 1.22 5.50
C TYR A 98 10.37 0.88 6.71
N GLU A 99 9.77 0.33 7.76
CA GLU A 99 10.48 -0.18 8.93
C GLU A 99 11.41 -1.33 8.53
N LYS A 100 10.93 -2.31 7.76
CA LYS A 100 11.75 -3.42 7.26
C LYS A 100 12.93 -2.94 6.40
N LEU A 101 12.72 -1.97 5.52
CA LEU A 101 13.81 -1.41 4.73
C LEU A 101 14.86 -0.70 5.60
N GLN A 102 14.45 0.00 6.66
CA GLN A 102 15.37 0.59 7.64
C GLN A 102 16.18 -0.47 8.39
N GLU A 103 15.52 -1.51 8.92
CA GLU A 103 16.18 -2.64 9.61
C GLU A 103 17.26 -3.29 8.74
N LEU A 104 17.00 -3.42 7.45
CA LEU A 104 17.92 -4.05 6.50
C LEU A 104 18.98 -3.09 5.94
N GLY A 105 18.92 -1.81 6.28
CA GLY A 105 19.79 -0.78 5.68
C GLY A 105 19.56 -0.61 4.18
N LEU A 106 18.35 -0.87 3.70
CA LEU A 106 17.96 -0.80 2.30
C LEU A 106 17.16 0.47 1.99
N GLY A 107 17.16 0.85 0.72
CA GLY A 107 16.42 2.01 0.23
C GLY A 107 17.31 3.25 0.07
N ASN A 108 16.98 4.05 -0.95
CA ASN A 108 17.68 5.28 -1.29
C ASN A 108 17.03 6.48 -0.60
N ARG A 109 17.81 7.48 -0.29
CA ARG A 109 17.27 8.79 0.14
C ARG A 109 16.76 9.56 -1.07
N ILE A 110 15.58 10.14 -0.93
CA ILE A 110 14.96 10.99 -1.95
C ILE A 110 15.48 12.43 -1.73
N MET A 111 16.22 12.94 -2.72
CA MET A 111 16.89 14.24 -2.66
C MET A 111 15.94 15.42 -2.96
N GLU A 112 14.90 15.17 -3.74
CA GLU A 112 13.92 16.20 -4.14
C GLU A 112 12.94 16.51 -2.99
N GLU A 113 12.52 17.77 -2.86
CA GLU A 113 11.41 18.15 -1.98
C GLU A 113 10.14 17.39 -2.38
N GLN A 114 9.42 16.89 -1.38
CA GLN A 114 8.22 16.09 -1.60
C GLN A 114 6.95 16.84 -1.20
N ASN A 115 5.99 16.91 -2.13
CA ASN A 115 4.61 17.28 -1.82
C ASN A 115 3.84 15.96 -1.60
N ILE A 116 3.38 15.69 -0.38
CA ILE A 116 2.78 14.40 -0.04
C ILE A 116 1.27 14.52 0.15
N PHE A 117 0.53 13.71 -0.59
CA PHE A 117 -0.88 13.44 -0.32
C PHE A 117 -1.00 12.26 0.65
N LEU A 118 -1.57 12.52 1.83
CA LEU A 118 -1.70 11.50 2.88
C LEU A 118 -2.81 10.48 2.54
N PRO A 119 -2.55 9.17 2.66
CA PRO A 119 -3.61 8.18 2.61
C PRO A 119 -4.53 8.25 3.83
N CYS A 120 -5.76 7.76 3.68
CA CYS A 120 -6.80 7.89 4.71
C CYS A 120 -6.38 7.46 6.13
N PRO A 121 -5.70 6.31 6.35
CA PRO A 121 -5.34 5.88 7.71
C PRO A 121 -4.22 6.71 8.35
N GLU A 122 -3.53 7.55 7.57
CA GLU A 122 -2.37 8.32 8.02
C GLU A 122 -2.67 9.78 8.37
N ARG A 123 -3.93 10.18 8.26
CA ARG A 123 -4.31 11.60 8.46
C ARG A 123 -4.11 12.08 9.88
N GLU A 124 -4.33 11.22 10.86
CA GLU A 124 -4.23 11.56 12.27
C GLU A 124 -2.85 11.18 12.84
N LYS A 125 -2.53 9.89 12.86
CA LYS A 125 -1.34 9.38 13.58
C LYS A 125 -0.04 9.54 12.81
N ARG A 126 -0.07 9.50 11.47
CA ARG A 126 1.08 9.63 10.56
C ARG A 126 2.23 8.68 10.91
N GLU A 127 1.90 7.45 11.30
CA GLU A 127 2.88 6.45 11.75
C GLU A 127 3.87 6.07 10.64
N LEU A 128 3.34 5.77 9.45
CA LEU A 128 4.19 5.44 8.30
C LEU A 128 4.94 6.65 7.75
N LEU A 129 4.33 7.85 7.82
CA LEU A 129 5.02 9.06 7.40
C LEU A 129 6.26 9.32 8.27
N LYS A 130 6.19 9.05 9.58
CA LYS A 130 7.36 9.17 10.47
C LYS A 130 8.50 8.25 10.05
N GLN A 131 8.18 7.02 9.64
CA GLN A 131 9.17 6.05 9.15
C GLN A 131 9.72 6.48 7.77
N ILE A 132 8.85 6.95 6.86
CA ILE A 132 9.24 7.45 5.53
C ILE A 132 10.19 8.64 5.61
N ARG A 133 10.09 9.49 6.63
CA ARG A 133 10.95 10.67 6.80
C ARG A 133 12.45 10.34 6.82
N SER A 134 12.84 9.17 7.30
CA SER A 134 14.24 8.73 7.27
C SER A 134 14.82 8.58 5.86
N PHE A 135 13.95 8.39 4.86
CA PHE A 135 14.29 8.31 3.45
C PHE A 135 14.19 9.66 2.72
N LEU A 136 13.81 10.73 3.41
CA LEU A 136 13.73 12.08 2.82
C LEU A 136 14.91 12.93 3.30
N THR A 137 15.40 13.81 2.43
CA THR A 137 16.47 14.76 2.79
C THR A 137 15.91 16.07 3.31
N ALA A 138 14.65 16.36 3.00
CA ALA A 138 13.94 17.59 3.43
C ALA A 138 12.59 17.24 4.06
N GLU A 139 12.06 18.13 4.89
CA GLU A 139 10.73 17.98 5.46
C GLU A 139 9.66 18.10 4.35
N PRO A 140 8.78 17.09 4.21
CA PRO A 140 7.80 17.11 3.14
C PRO A 140 6.67 18.10 3.39
N LYS A 141 6.18 18.72 2.33
CA LYS A 141 4.96 19.53 2.35
C LYS A 141 3.74 18.61 2.26
N ILE A 142 2.85 18.71 3.24
CA ILE A 142 1.62 17.91 3.25
C ILE A 142 0.51 18.66 2.52
N LEU A 143 -0.06 18.03 1.51
CA LEU A 143 -1.18 18.60 0.76
C LEU A 143 -2.47 18.52 1.57
N SER A 144 -3.13 19.68 1.71
CA SER A 144 -4.42 19.83 2.38
C SER A 144 -5.59 20.08 1.42
N SER A 145 -5.30 20.27 0.14
CA SER A 145 -6.29 20.65 -0.89
C SER A 145 -7.32 19.56 -1.20
N ALA A 146 -7.03 18.29 -0.91
CA ALA A 146 -7.96 17.20 -1.09
C ALA A 146 -7.85 16.19 0.05
N ASN A 147 -9.00 15.79 0.58
CA ASN A 147 -9.08 14.91 1.74
C ASN A 147 -9.19 13.42 1.37
N CYS A 148 -9.54 13.07 0.17
CA CYS A 148 -9.72 11.68 -0.26
C CYS A 148 -9.39 11.53 -1.74
N CYS A 149 -8.80 10.41 -2.11
CA CYS A 149 -8.57 10.09 -3.52
C CYS A 149 -9.84 9.54 -4.21
N GLY A 150 -10.92 9.28 -3.49
CA GLY A 150 -12.20 8.80 -4.03
C GLY A 150 -12.27 7.29 -4.32
N LEU A 151 -11.22 6.50 -4.04
CA LEU A 151 -11.23 5.05 -4.36
C LEU A 151 -11.55 4.15 -3.16
N GLY A 152 -11.45 4.66 -1.92
CA GLY A 152 -11.55 3.84 -0.71
C GLY A 152 -12.93 3.23 -0.49
N GLY A 153 -12.96 2.04 0.12
CA GLY A 153 -14.18 1.34 0.47
C GLY A 153 -15.05 0.99 -0.74
N CYS A 154 -16.36 1.09 -0.58
CA CYS A 154 -17.35 0.90 -1.64
C CYS A 154 -17.91 2.22 -2.17
N ALA A 155 -17.29 3.37 -1.88
CA ALA A 155 -17.79 4.69 -2.24
C ALA A 155 -18.08 4.81 -3.75
N ALA A 156 -17.18 4.32 -4.60
CA ALA A 156 -17.38 4.34 -6.05
C ALA A 156 -18.60 3.54 -6.54
N LEU A 157 -19.07 2.54 -5.77
CA LEU A 157 -20.24 1.73 -6.10
C LEU A 157 -21.52 2.28 -5.47
N LYS A 158 -21.46 2.76 -4.22
CA LYS A 158 -22.63 3.22 -3.45
C LYS A 158 -22.92 4.69 -3.65
N GLU A 159 -21.89 5.51 -3.84
CA GLU A 159 -21.95 6.96 -3.97
C GLU A 159 -21.11 7.45 -5.16
N PRO A 160 -21.43 7.02 -6.39
CA PRO A 160 -20.58 7.26 -7.57
C PRO A 160 -20.40 8.75 -7.89
N GLU A 161 -21.43 9.58 -7.64
CA GLU A 161 -21.35 11.02 -7.86
C GLU A 161 -20.39 11.70 -6.90
N LEU A 162 -20.49 11.38 -5.60
CA LEU A 162 -19.60 11.91 -4.56
C LEU A 162 -18.16 11.43 -4.77
N ALA A 163 -17.99 10.15 -5.06
CA ALA A 163 -16.68 9.59 -5.39
C ALA A 163 -16.07 10.26 -6.64
N GLY A 164 -16.89 10.56 -7.64
CA GLY A 164 -16.51 11.29 -8.83
C GLY A 164 -16.09 12.74 -8.54
N GLN A 165 -16.80 13.43 -7.66
CA GLN A 165 -16.43 14.80 -7.22
C GLN A 165 -15.11 14.80 -6.45
N MET A 166 -14.93 13.85 -5.53
CA MET A 166 -13.66 13.66 -4.79
C MET A 166 -12.51 13.36 -5.74
N ALA A 167 -12.72 12.49 -6.71
CA ALA A 167 -11.72 12.16 -7.72
C ALA A 167 -11.35 13.36 -8.58
N LYS A 168 -12.33 14.21 -8.98
CA LYS A 168 -12.08 15.44 -9.74
C LYS A 168 -11.28 16.45 -8.93
N SER A 169 -11.62 16.67 -7.65
CA SER A 169 -10.84 17.55 -6.76
C SER A 169 -9.40 17.04 -6.61
N ALA A 170 -9.26 15.72 -6.47
CA ALA A 170 -7.96 15.06 -6.40
C ALA A 170 -7.22 15.08 -7.75
N GLY A 171 -7.93 15.07 -8.87
CA GLY A 171 -7.36 15.13 -10.23
C GLY A 171 -6.71 16.46 -10.58
N SER A 172 -7.00 17.53 -9.86
CA SER A 172 -6.27 18.80 -9.96
C SER A 172 -4.87 18.76 -9.34
N ILE A 173 -4.56 17.71 -8.57
CA ILE A 173 -3.28 17.53 -7.91
C ILE A 173 -2.20 17.17 -8.93
N GLN A 174 -1.11 17.91 -8.88
CA GLN A 174 0.04 17.75 -9.77
C GLN A 174 1.33 17.59 -8.94
N ASN A 175 2.34 16.97 -9.52
CA ASN A 175 3.69 16.86 -8.94
C ASN A 175 3.64 16.41 -7.46
N THR A 176 2.98 15.28 -7.22
CA THR A 176 2.65 14.83 -5.87
C THR A 176 3.14 13.41 -5.63
N SER A 177 3.68 13.20 -4.45
CA SER A 177 4.04 11.88 -3.97
C SER A 177 2.98 11.29 -3.06
N VAL A 178 2.76 10.01 -3.20
CA VAL A 178 1.86 9.21 -2.38
C VAL A 178 2.58 7.96 -1.87
N TYR A 179 2.07 7.34 -0.81
CA TYR A 179 2.55 6.04 -0.35
C TYR A 179 1.44 4.99 -0.24
N CYS A 180 0.34 5.24 -0.93
CA CYS A 180 -0.75 4.29 -1.14
C CYS A 180 -0.98 4.10 -2.64
N ALA A 181 -0.85 2.87 -3.12
CA ALA A 181 -1.03 2.54 -4.53
C ALA A 181 -2.46 2.83 -5.02
N SER A 182 -3.47 2.69 -4.16
CA SER A 182 -4.85 3.08 -4.47
C SER A 182 -4.95 4.58 -4.77
N CYS A 183 -4.28 5.42 -3.96
CA CYS A 183 -4.23 6.85 -4.19
C CYS A 183 -3.50 7.16 -5.50
N ALA A 184 -2.33 6.58 -5.74
CA ALA A 184 -1.59 6.76 -6.98
C ALA A 184 -2.45 6.45 -8.20
N GLY A 185 -3.05 5.26 -8.24
CA GLY A 185 -3.88 4.83 -9.36
C GLY A 185 -5.10 5.72 -9.59
N ASN A 186 -5.80 6.13 -8.53
CA ASN A 186 -7.01 6.92 -8.69
C ASN A 186 -6.73 8.39 -9.02
N LEU A 187 -5.72 9.01 -8.41
CA LEU A 187 -5.28 10.36 -8.77
C LEU A 187 -4.86 10.42 -10.24
N THR A 188 -4.11 9.43 -10.72
CA THR A 188 -3.71 9.34 -12.13
C THR A 188 -4.92 9.17 -13.07
N ARG A 189 -5.89 8.30 -12.72
CA ARG A 189 -7.13 8.12 -13.48
C ARG A 189 -7.96 9.40 -13.56
N ALA A 190 -7.97 10.19 -12.49
CA ALA A 190 -8.70 11.45 -12.41
C ALA A 190 -8.02 12.62 -13.14
N GLY A 191 -6.87 12.40 -13.77
CA GLY A 191 -6.15 13.41 -14.54
C GLY A 191 -4.95 14.03 -13.84
N GLY A 192 -4.61 13.56 -12.64
CA GLY A 192 -3.39 13.97 -11.93
C GLY A 192 -2.14 13.64 -12.75
N LYS A 193 -1.21 14.59 -12.85
CA LYS A 193 0.04 14.42 -13.60
C LYS A 193 1.22 14.33 -12.62
N ASN A 194 2.19 13.52 -13.01
CA ASN A 194 3.41 13.32 -12.23
C ASN A 194 3.12 12.87 -10.77
N ILE A 195 2.27 11.84 -10.65
CA ILE A 195 1.95 11.21 -9.37
C ILE A 195 2.99 10.11 -9.13
N LYS A 196 3.87 10.32 -8.16
CA LYS A 196 4.95 9.38 -7.81
C LYS A 196 4.58 8.58 -6.56
N HIS A 197 5.04 7.34 -6.45
CA HIS A 197 4.88 6.54 -5.24
C HIS A 197 6.20 6.50 -4.45
N LEU A 198 6.16 6.92 -3.18
CA LEU A 198 7.38 7.05 -2.34
C LEU A 198 8.15 5.74 -2.24
N LEU A 199 7.49 4.59 -2.05
CA LEU A 199 8.17 3.31 -2.00
C LEU A 199 8.93 3.00 -3.32
N VAL A 200 8.34 3.34 -4.47
CA VAL A 200 8.98 3.16 -5.78
C VAL A 200 10.26 4.00 -5.86
N GLN A 201 10.19 5.27 -5.44
CA GLN A 201 11.35 6.17 -5.39
C GLN A 201 12.42 5.69 -4.40
N ILE A 202 12.03 5.27 -3.18
CA ILE A 202 12.94 4.72 -2.16
C ILE A 202 13.67 3.49 -2.70
N LEU A 203 13.02 2.66 -3.51
CA LEU A 203 13.64 1.50 -4.15
C LEU A 203 14.49 1.87 -5.39
N GLY A 204 14.65 3.16 -5.70
CA GLY A 204 15.42 3.63 -6.86
C GLY A 204 14.78 3.27 -8.20
N ARG A 205 13.45 3.20 -8.26
CA ARG A 205 12.71 2.84 -9.47
C ARG A 205 11.87 4.01 -9.96
N GLU A 206 11.51 3.95 -11.24
CA GLU A 206 10.76 5.02 -11.93
C GLU A 206 9.39 4.53 -12.47
N GLU A 207 8.89 3.41 -11.94
CA GLU A 207 7.61 2.86 -12.39
C GLU A 207 6.46 3.82 -12.07
N VAL A 208 5.66 4.14 -13.08
CA VAL A 208 4.42 4.91 -12.95
C VAL A 208 3.22 3.97 -12.76
N PRO A 209 2.10 4.43 -12.16
CA PRO A 209 0.97 3.54 -11.92
C PRO A 209 0.32 3.07 -13.23
N ASP A 210 0.33 1.75 -13.47
CA ASP A 210 -0.34 1.13 -14.62
C ASP A 210 -1.85 1.10 -14.41
N VAL A 211 -2.51 2.20 -14.78
CA VAL A 211 -3.97 2.34 -14.64
C VAL A 211 -4.76 1.56 -15.70
N ARG A 212 -4.13 1.24 -16.84
CA ARG A 212 -4.79 0.56 -17.97
C ARG A 212 -4.93 -0.94 -17.74
N HIS A 213 -3.87 -1.57 -17.24
CA HIS A 213 -3.80 -3.03 -17.07
C HIS A 213 -3.98 -3.48 -15.63
N SER A 214 -4.44 -2.61 -14.74
CA SER A 214 -4.48 -2.85 -13.30
C SER A 214 -5.22 -4.13 -12.88
N LEU A 215 -6.29 -4.52 -13.58
CA LEU A 215 -6.99 -5.78 -13.33
C LEU A 215 -6.16 -7.00 -13.77
N TRP A 216 -5.55 -6.95 -14.96
CA TRP A 216 -4.68 -8.00 -15.45
C TRP A 216 -3.44 -8.22 -14.60
N ASN A 217 -2.82 -7.11 -14.16
CA ASN A 217 -1.66 -7.16 -13.27
C ASN A 217 -2.01 -7.86 -11.95
N ARG A 218 -3.20 -7.58 -11.40
CA ARG A 218 -3.68 -8.22 -10.17
C ARG A 218 -3.89 -9.73 -10.32
N VAL A 219 -4.46 -10.17 -11.45
CA VAL A 219 -4.65 -11.60 -11.74
C VAL A 219 -3.30 -12.30 -11.91
N ARG A 220 -2.33 -11.65 -12.57
CA ARG A 220 -0.99 -12.21 -12.80
C ARG A 220 -0.13 -12.27 -11.54
N ALA A 221 -0.30 -11.34 -10.60
CA ALA A 221 0.46 -11.32 -9.36
C ALA A 221 0.11 -12.49 -8.42
N GLY A 222 -1.11 -13.01 -8.50
CA GLY A 222 -1.57 -14.13 -7.67
C GLY A 222 -1.30 -15.53 -8.27
N ARG A 223 -0.59 -15.58 -9.41
CA ARG A 223 -0.15 -16.82 -10.06
C ARG A 223 1.35 -17.00 -9.90
#